data_9e453c5071d6a74071f5897d2ebee10b
#
_entry.id   9e453c5071d6a74071f5897d2ebee10b
#
_cell.length_a   1.000
_cell.length_b   1.000
_cell.length_c   1.000
_cell.angle_alpha   90.00
_cell.angle_beta   90.00
_cell.angle_gamma   90.00
#
_symmetry.space_group_name_H-M   'P 1'
#
loop_
_entity.id
_entity.type
_entity.pdbx_description
1 polymer ?
#
loop_
_entity_poly.entity_id
_entity_poly.type
_entity_poly.pdbx_seq_one_letter_code
_entity_poly.pdbx_strand_id
1 'polypeptide(L)'
;MVDAQVSQATEPEIPAAACPVTLDVAVLRQAIQEEYAEVAAAPEQGFHFHTGRSLAAKLGYDPADMDPLPDAAIESFAGVGNPFLWGRLQPGETVVEVGSGAGLDAIIGAGQVGPTGRVIGVDMTPAMLAKAQANAALVGATNAEFREGLAEALPVPEDSVDVITSNGVINLCPDKLAVFHELCRVLKPGGRLQIADIIVQRPVSQEAKEDIELWTG
;
A
#
# COMPACT_ATOMS: atom_id res chain seq x y z
N MET A 1 15.61 -7.15 56.59
CA MET A 1 14.86 -6.21 55.75
C MET A 1 15.81 -5.84 54.64
N VAL A 2 15.57 -6.34 53.47
CA VAL A 2 16.37 -6.02 52.24
C VAL A 2 15.43 -5.25 51.34
N ASP A 3 15.74 -3.95 51.20
CA ASP A 3 15.00 -3.05 50.30
C ASP A 3 15.26 -3.47 48.84
N ALA A 4 14.24 -3.97 48.21
CA ALA A 4 14.22 -4.20 46.77
C ALA A 4 13.96 -2.83 46.06
N GLN A 5 15.04 -2.23 45.58
CA GLN A 5 14.93 -1.11 44.62
C GLN A 5 14.37 -1.64 43.32
N VAL A 6 13.11 -1.29 43.05
CA VAL A 6 12.50 -1.48 41.74
C VAL A 6 13.13 -0.45 40.80
N SER A 7 14.00 -0.93 39.90
CA SER A 7 14.53 -0.17 38.79
C SER A 7 13.34 0.26 37.90
N GLN A 8 13.04 1.54 37.85
CA GLN A 8 12.14 2.10 36.85
C GLN A 8 12.85 1.96 35.49
N ALA A 9 12.36 1.04 34.68
CA ALA A 9 12.70 1.01 33.28
C ALA A 9 12.21 2.32 32.67
N THR A 10 13.15 3.16 32.21
CA THR A 10 12.86 4.31 31.38
C THR A 10 12.19 3.79 30.11
N GLU A 11 10.96 4.23 29.87
CA GLU A 11 10.31 4.04 28.56
C GLU A 11 11.28 4.50 27.48
N PRO A 12 11.44 3.73 26.38
CA PRO A 12 12.26 4.19 25.28
C PRO A 12 11.68 5.51 24.77
N GLU A 13 12.46 6.59 24.83
CA GLU A 13 12.15 7.82 24.12
C GLU A 13 11.98 7.42 22.65
N ILE A 14 10.74 7.49 22.16
CA ILE A 14 10.46 7.41 20.72
C ILE A 14 11.17 8.61 20.12
N PRO A 15 12.22 8.44 19.31
CA PRO A 15 12.85 9.55 18.65
C PRO A 15 11.75 10.31 17.92
N ALA A 16 11.74 11.62 18.00
CA ALA A 16 10.81 12.46 17.26
C ALA A 16 10.91 12.07 15.78
N ALA A 17 10.06 11.14 15.40
CA ALA A 17 9.99 10.58 14.07
C ALA A 17 9.09 11.49 13.25
N ALA A 18 9.60 12.55 12.84
CA ALA A 18 9.27 13.24 11.62
C ALA A 18 10.41 14.22 11.44
N CYS A 19 11.39 13.85 10.68
CA CYS A 19 12.22 14.86 10.08
C CYS A 19 11.25 15.73 9.26
N PRO A 20 10.96 16.98 9.64
CA PRO A 20 10.06 17.80 8.86
C PRO A 20 10.67 17.90 7.47
N VAL A 21 10.00 17.27 6.50
CA VAL A 21 10.35 17.41 5.11
C VAL A 21 9.91 18.84 4.76
N THR A 22 10.81 19.66 4.30
CA THR A 22 10.51 21.04 3.86
C THR A 22 9.88 21.07 2.47
N LEU A 23 9.65 19.89 1.87
CA LEU A 23 8.94 19.73 0.61
C LEU A 23 7.50 20.22 0.69
N ASP A 24 7.06 20.90 -0.36
CA ASP A 24 5.64 21.16 -0.57
C ASP A 24 4.92 19.82 -0.84
N VAL A 25 4.10 19.41 0.11
CA VAL A 25 3.36 18.14 0.04
C VAL A 25 2.44 18.06 -1.18
N ALA A 26 1.88 19.18 -1.63
CA ALA A 26 1.04 19.22 -2.82
C ALA A 26 1.86 18.94 -4.08
N VAL A 27 3.06 19.53 -4.18
CA VAL A 27 3.98 19.28 -5.30
C VAL A 27 4.47 17.83 -5.30
N LEU A 28 4.82 17.27 -4.14
CA LEU A 28 5.21 15.87 -4.02
C LEU A 28 4.08 14.93 -4.49
N ARG A 29 2.87 15.13 -3.98
CA ARG A 29 1.72 14.30 -4.36
C ARG A 29 1.40 14.40 -5.85
N GLN A 30 1.51 15.60 -6.42
CA GLN A 30 1.32 15.79 -7.85
C GLN A 30 2.36 15.02 -8.66
N ALA A 31 3.64 15.10 -8.30
CA ALA A 31 4.71 14.36 -8.99
C ALA A 31 4.48 12.85 -8.95
N ILE A 32 4.10 12.32 -7.77
CA ILE A 32 3.75 10.88 -7.63
C ILE A 32 2.54 10.53 -8.50
N GLN A 33 1.48 11.36 -8.53
CA GLN A 33 0.32 11.11 -9.36
C GLN A 33 0.65 11.12 -10.86
N GLU A 34 1.51 12.03 -11.32
CA GLU A 34 1.97 12.11 -12.71
C GLU A 34 2.73 10.85 -13.10
N GLU A 35 3.70 10.41 -12.30
CA GLU A 35 4.48 9.18 -12.52
C GLU A 35 3.56 7.95 -12.61
N TYR A 36 2.69 7.75 -11.63
CA TYR A 36 1.80 6.59 -11.64
C TYR A 36 0.67 6.68 -12.67
N ALA A 37 0.30 7.88 -13.13
CA ALA A 37 -0.60 8.03 -14.28
C ALA A 37 0.07 7.55 -15.57
N GLU A 38 1.38 7.78 -15.74
CA GLU A 38 2.16 7.23 -16.86
C GLU A 38 2.24 5.70 -16.79
N VAL A 39 2.49 5.12 -15.60
CA VAL A 39 2.46 3.67 -15.39
C VAL A 39 1.09 3.07 -15.75
N ALA A 40 0.01 3.77 -15.45
CA ALA A 40 -1.34 3.32 -15.83
C ALA A 40 -1.56 3.37 -17.34
N ALA A 41 -1.07 4.42 -18.02
CA ALA A 41 -1.32 4.67 -19.44
C ALA A 41 -0.42 3.84 -20.36
N ALA A 42 0.85 3.66 -19.99
CA ALA A 42 1.88 3.06 -20.85
C ALA A 42 2.86 2.18 -20.03
N PRO A 43 2.38 1.08 -19.43
CA PRO A 43 3.18 0.24 -18.54
C PRO A 43 4.40 -0.42 -19.22
N GLU A 44 4.42 -0.48 -20.56
CA GLU A 44 5.53 -0.98 -21.36
C GLU A 44 6.68 0.02 -21.52
N GLN A 45 6.48 1.30 -21.17
CA GLN A 45 7.58 2.26 -21.12
C GLN A 45 8.59 1.85 -20.05
N GLY A 46 9.85 2.07 -20.30
CA GLY A 46 10.91 1.77 -19.34
C GLY A 46 10.89 2.77 -18.19
N PHE A 47 10.33 2.38 -17.06
CA PHE A 47 10.46 3.10 -15.79
C PHE A 47 11.77 2.72 -15.11
N HIS A 48 12.21 3.53 -14.14
CA HIS A 48 13.40 3.20 -13.32
C HIS A 48 13.12 2.05 -12.33
N PHE A 49 11.86 1.60 -12.22
CA PHE A 49 11.45 0.39 -11.51
C PHE A 49 10.82 -0.64 -12.45
N HIS A 50 10.72 -1.87 -11.98
CA HIS A 50 10.10 -2.95 -12.75
C HIS A 50 8.58 -2.94 -12.59
N THR A 51 7.87 -3.42 -13.62
CA THR A 51 6.42 -3.54 -13.62
C THR A 51 5.96 -4.93 -14.08
N GLY A 52 4.70 -5.23 -13.84
CA GLY A 52 3.98 -6.31 -14.45
C GLY A 52 4.27 -7.72 -13.92
N ARG A 53 3.87 -8.72 -14.69
CA ARG A 53 3.91 -10.14 -14.31
C ARG A 53 5.31 -10.62 -13.91
N SER A 54 6.35 -10.17 -14.60
CA SER A 54 7.72 -10.55 -14.30
C SER A 54 8.19 -10.05 -12.94
N LEU A 55 7.74 -8.87 -12.54
CA LEU A 55 7.98 -8.33 -11.20
C LEU A 55 7.22 -9.15 -10.15
N ALA A 56 5.92 -9.38 -10.33
CA ALA A 56 5.11 -10.15 -9.40
C ALA A 56 5.70 -11.55 -9.15
N ALA A 57 6.15 -12.22 -10.21
CA ALA A 57 6.83 -13.51 -10.08
C ALA A 57 8.12 -13.43 -9.25
N LYS A 58 8.95 -12.38 -9.44
CA LYS A 58 10.17 -12.15 -8.64
C LYS A 58 9.87 -11.88 -7.18
N LEU A 59 8.74 -11.24 -6.89
CA LEU A 59 8.29 -10.92 -5.54
C LEU A 59 7.57 -12.09 -4.84
N GLY A 60 7.46 -13.25 -5.52
CA GLY A 60 6.95 -14.49 -4.94
C GLY A 60 5.42 -14.54 -4.86
N TYR A 61 4.71 -13.89 -5.78
CA TYR A 61 3.26 -14.09 -5.92
C TYR A 61 2.97 -15.53 -6.36
N ASP A 62 1.92 -16.11 -5.77
CA ASP A 62 1.53 -17.48 -6.06
C ASP A 62 1.05 -17.61 -7.53
N PRO A 63 1.64 -18.49 -8.34
CA PRO A 63 1.15 -18.75 -9.69
C PRO A 63 -0.37 -19.08 -9.74
N ALA A 64 -0.90 -19.74 -8.72
CA ALA A 64 -2.32 -20.06 -8.63
C ALA A 64 -3.21 -18.80 -8.56
N ASP A 65 -2.73 -17.72 -7.95
CA ASP A 65 -3.44 -16.42 -7.91
C ASP A 65 -3.19 -15.61 -9.19
N MET A 66 -2.04 -15.80 -9.86
CA MET A 66 -1.61 -15.01 -11.01
C MET A 66 -2.04 -15.58 -12.38
N ASP A 67 -1.98 -16.90 -12.55
CA ASP A 67 -2.23 -17.56 -13.85
C ASP A 67 -3.64 -17.32 -14.41
N PRO A 68 -4.70 -17.24 -13.59
CA PRO A 68 -6.02 -16.91 -14.07
C PRO A 68 -6.19 -15.48 -14.58
N LEU A 69 -5.29 -14.56 -14.22
CA LEU A 69 -5.40 -13.15 -14.55
C LEU A 69 -4.80 -12.83 -15.92
N PRO A 70 -5.49 -12.06 -16.77
CA PRO A 70 -4.94 -11.59 -18.04
C PRO A 70 -3.81 -10.57 -17.79
N ASP A 71 -2.89 -10.47 -18.75
CA ASP A 71 -1.74 -9.54 -18.62
C ASP A 71 -2.18 -8.10 -18.42
N ALA A 72 -3.26 -7.66 -19.06
CA ALA A 72 -3.83 -6.32 -18.88
C ALA A 72 -4.15 -5.99 -17.40
N ALA A 73 -4.52 -6.99 -16.60
CA ALA A 73 -4.79 -6.79 -15.16
C ALA A 73 -3.52 -6.70 -14.30
N ILE A 74 -2.35 -7.05 -14.87
CA ILE A 74 -1.09 -7.17 -14.15
C ILE A 74 -0.04 -6.17 -14.64
N GLU A 75 -0.11 -5.73 -15.88
CA GLU A 75 0.96 -4.98 -16.58
C GLU A 75 1.43 -3.72 -15.85
N SER A 76 0.53 -3.02 -15.14
CA SER A 76 0.84 -1.81 -14.36
C SER A 76 1.17 -2.09 -12.88
N PHE A 77 1.37 -3.35 -12.50
CA PHE A 77 1.79 -3.67 -11.14
C PHE A 77 3.23 -3.19 -10.88
N ALA A 78 3.44 -2.40 -9.83
CA ALA A 78 4.71 -1.78 -9.48
C ALA A 78 5.04 -1.91 -7.98
N GLY A 79 4.63 -3.02 -7.34
CA GLY A 79 4.89 -3.27 -5.92
C GLY A 79 6.36 -3.55 -5.61
N VAL A 80 6.71 -3.45 -4.34
CA VAL A 80 8.07 -3.70 -3.83
C VAL A 80 8.20 -5.02 -3.06
N GLY A 81 7.07 -5.70 -2.83
CA GLY A 81 7.00 -6.99 -2.14
C GLY A 81 5.69 -7.70 -2.40
N ASN A 82 5.37 -8.66 -1.55
CA ASN A 82 4.13 -9.43 -1.62
C ASN A 82 3.47 -9.47 -0.22
N PRO A 83 2.41 -8.71 0.02
CA PRO A 83 1.72 -8.70 1.32
C PRO A 83 1.15 -10.05 1.74
N PHE A 84 0.85 -10.94 0.78
CA PHE A 84 0.27 -12.27 1.03
C PHE A 84 1.27 -13.29 1.57
N LEU A 85 2.58 -12.99 1.59
CA LEU A 85 3.60 -13.84 2.26
C LEU A 85 3.38 -13.93 3.77
N TRP A 86 2.69 -12.96 4.38
CA TRP A 86 2.34 -12.98 5.80
C TRP A 86 1.12 -13.85 6.13
N GLY A 87 0.52 -14.43 5.13
CA GLY A 87 -0.65 -15.30 5.20
C GLY A 87 -1.75 -14.88 4.21
N ARG A 88 -2.51 -15.86 3.76
CA ARG A 88 -3.66 -15.59 2.89
C ARG A 88 -4.76 -14.87 3.66
N LEU A 89 -5.51 -14.05 2.96
CA LEU A 89 -6.76 -13.47 3.47
C LEU A 89 -7.79 -14.59 3.69
N GLN A 90 -8.65 -14.40 4.67
CA GLN A 90 -9.63 -15.41 5.04
C GLN A 90 -11.00 -15.12 4.37
N PRO A 91 -11.76 -16.15 4.02
CA PRO A 91 -13.11 -15.98 3.48
C PRO A 91 -13.98 -15.11 4.39
N GLY A 92 -14.64 -14.12 3.79
CA GLY A 92 -15.56 -13.21 4.49
C GLY A 92 -14.92 -11.97 5.10
N GLU A 93 -13.58 -11.82 5.06
CA GLU A 93 -12.91 -10.63 5.57
C GLU A 93 -13.26 -9.39 4.75
N THR A 94 -13.32 -8.24 5.44
CA THR A 94 -13.30 -6.90 4.85
C THR A 94 -11.86 -6.40 4.83
N VAL A 95 -11.34 -6.12 3.65
CA VAL A 95 -9.95 -5.71 3.42
C VAL A 95 -9.90 -4.30 2.87
N VAL A 96 -8.96 -3.49 3.34
CA VAL A 96 -8.57 -2.25 2.66
C VAL A 96 -7.18 -2.42 2.10
N GLU A 97 -7.00 -2.09 0.84
CA GLU A 97 -5.70 -1.97 0.22
C GLU A 97 -5.34 -0.49 0.06
N VAL A 98 -4.26 -0.08 0.71
CA VAL A 98 -3.74 1.28 0.66
C VAL A 98 -2.74 1.40 -0.48
N GLY A 99 -3.00 2.36 -1.40
CA GLY A 99 -2.26 2.51 -2.64
C GLY A 99 -2.51 1.35 -3.60
N SER A 100 -3.79 1.15 -3.96
CA SER A 100 -4.20 -0.02 -4.76
C SER A 100 -3.65 -0.03 -6.19
N GLY A 101 -3.12 1.11 -6.68
CA GLY A 101 -2.64 1.23 -8.03
C GLY A 101 -3.66 0.72 -9.05
N ALA A 102 -3.22 -0.08 -10.01
CA ALA A 102 -4.08 -0.71 -11.02
C ALA A 102 -4.87 -1.94 -10.50
N GLY A 103 -4.84 -2.21 -9.18
CA GLY A 103 -5.75 -3.12 -8.50
C GLY A 103 -5.31 -4.58 -8.43
N LEU A 104 -4.05 -4.94 -8.72
CA LEU A 104 -3.63 -6.35 -8.71
C LEU A 104 -3.85 -7.01 -7.35
N ASP A 105 -3.31 -6.42 -6.28
CA ASP A 105 -3.41 -6.99 -4.93
C ASP A 105 -4.87 -7.01 -4.44
N ALA A 106 -5.66 -5.97 -4.76
CA ALA A 106 -7.10 -5.95 -4.47
C ALA A 106 -7.86 -7.07 -5.19
N ILE A 107 -7.55 -7.35 -6.45
CA ILE A 107 -8.17 -8.42 -7.25
C ILE A 107 -7.80 -9.80 -6.68
N ILE A 108 -6.52 -10.02 -6.38
CA ILE A 108 -6.07 -11.26 -5.72
C ILE A 108 -6.77 -11.41 -4.36
N GLY A 109 -6.78 -10.34 -3.57
CA GLY A 109 -7.47 -10.29 -2.28
C GLY A 109 -8.96 -10.63 -2.40
N ALA A 110 -9.65 -10.09 -3.40
CA ALA A 110 -11.06 -10.36 -3.66
C ALA A 110 -11.31 -11.84 -3.95
N GLY A 111 -10.42 -12.49 -4.69
CA GLY A 111 -10.45 -13.94 -4.89
C GLY A 111 -10.28 -14.73 -3.59
N GLN A 112 -9.34 -14.29 -2.72
CA GLN A 112 -9.06 -14.97 -1.46
C GLN A 112 -10.18 -14.82 -0.43
N VAL A 113 -10.77 -13.64 -0.27
CA VAL A 113 -11.87 -13.42 0.68
C VAL A 113 -13.21 -13.99 0.19
N GLY A 114 -13.30 -14.29 -1.10
CA GLY A 114 -14.49 -14.94 -1.70
C GLY A 114 -15.73 -14.05 -1.70
N PRO A 115 -16.90 -14.60 -2.09
CA PRO A 115 -18.10 -13.81 -2.36
C PRO A 115 -18.76 -13.21 -1.11
N THR A 116 -18.40 -13.64 0.08
CA THR A 116 -18.89 -13.09 1.36
C THR A 116 -17.98 -12.01 1.96
N GLY A 117 -16.75 -11.91 1.44
CA GLY A 117 -15.80 -10.85 1.79
C GLY A 117 -15.80 -9.73 0.76
N ARG A 118 -15.07 -8.68 1.05
CA ARG A 118 -14.90 -7.53 0.14
C ARG A 118 -13.53 -6.91 0.27
N VAL A 119 -13.05 -6.33 -0.81
CA VAL A 119 -11.81 -5.52 -0.82
C VAL A 119 -12.14 -4.11 -1.26
N ILE A 120 -11.59 -3.14 -0.55
CA ILE A 120 -11.69 -1.71 -0.87
C ILE A 120 -10.27 -1.24 -1.19
N GLY A 121 -9.97 -1.06 -2.47
CA GLY A 121 -8.73 -0.44 -2.92
C GLY A 121 -8.83 1.09 -2.81
N VAL A 122 -7.85 1.71 -2.20
CA VAL A 122 -7.76 3.17 -2.07
C VAL A 122 -6.50 3.66 -2.76
N ASP A 123 -6.64 4.62 -3.68
CA ASP A 123 -5.51 5.25 -4.36
C ASP A 123 -5.79 6.74 -4.57
N MET A 124 -4.73 7.55 -4.64
CA MET A 124 -4.88 8.99 -4.88
C MET A 124 -4.83 9.34 -6.38
N THR A 125 -4.46 8.38 -7.25
CA THR A 125 -4.23 8.61 -8.69
C THR A 125 -5.47 8.21 -9.50
N PRO A 126 -6.23 9.15 -10.08
CA PRO A 126 -7.45 8.82 -10.82
C PRO A 126 -7.24 7.85 -11.99
N ALA A 127 -6.11 7.95 -12.70
CA ALA A 127 -5.77 7.04 -13.80
C ALA A 127 -5.59 5.59 -13.32
N MET A 128 -4.95 5.40 -12.17
CA MET A 128 -4.81 4.08 -11.54
C MET A 128 -6.16 3.50 -11.13
N LEU A 129 -7.01 4.31 -10.49
CA LEU A 129 -8.36 3.88 -10.09
C LEU A 129 -9.22 3.48 -11.29
N ALA A 130 -9.17 4.24 -12.38
CA ALA A 130 -9.90 3.90 -13.60
C ALA A 130 -9.41 2.56 -14.19
N LYS A 131 -8.09 2.31 -14.18
CA LYS A 131 -7.51 1.05 -14.62
C LYS A 131 -7.88 -0.09 -13.67
N ALA A 132 -7.83 0.12 -12.36
CA ALA A 132 -8.23 -0.88 -11.36
C ALA A 132 -9.69 -1.31 -11.51
N GLN A 133 -10.60 -0.37 -11.73
CA GLN A 133 -12.02 -0.65 -12.00
C GLN A 133 -12.20 -1.46 -13.29
N ALA A 134 -11.49 -1.10 -14.36
CA ALA A 134 -11.51 -1.84 -15.61
C ALA A 134 -10.96 -3.25 -15.45
N ASN A 135 -9.86 -3.42 -14.72
CA ASN A 135 -9.24 -4.71 -14.44
C ASN A 135 -10.15 -5.61 -13.59
N ALA A 136 -10.77 -5.08 -12.54
CA ALA A 136 -11.72 -5.84 -11.73
C ALA A 136 -12.94 -6.29 -12.54
N ALA A 137 -13.48 -5.42 -13.39
CA ALA A 137 -14.57 -5.78 -14.31
C ALA A 137 -14.15 -6.85 -15.31
N LEU A 138 -12.94 -6.76 -15.86
CA LEU A 138 -12.39 -7.72 -16.84
C LEU A 138 -12.32 -9.14 -16.27
N VAL A 139 -11.94 -9.27 -14.98
CA VAL A 139 -11.81 -10.57 -14.31
C VAL A 139 -13.04 -10.97 -13.49
N GLY A 140 -14.07 -10.15 -13.46
CA GLY A 140 -15.31 -10.42 -12.72
C GLY A 140 -15.18 -10.33 -11.19
N ALA A 141 -14.21 -9.56 -10.68
CA ALA A 141 -14.00 -9.34 -9.24
C ALA A 141 -15.04 -8.34 -8.68
N THR A 142 -16.29 -8.77 -8.57
CA THR A 142 -17.45 -7.93 -8.20
C THR A 142 -17.43 -7.48 -6.73
N ASN A 143 -16.60 -8.09 -5.89
CA ASN A 143 -16.41 -7.76 -4.49
C ASN A 143 -15.14 -6.92 -4.24
N ALA A 144 -14.49 -6.43 -5.32
CA ALA A 144 -13.45 -5.40 -5.27
C ALA A 144 -14.07 -4.03 -5.63
N GLU A 145 -13.89 -3.06 -4.78
CA GLU A 145 -14.36 -1.67 -4.93
C GLU A 145 -13.14 -0.73 -4.87
N PHE A 146 -13.13 0.34 -5.67
CA PHE A 146 -12.02 1.27 -5.70
C PHE A 146 -12.49 2.69 -5.41
N ARG A 147 -11.78 3.38 -4.52
CA ARG A 147 -12.11 4.72 -4.03
C ARG A 147 -10.90 5.64 -4.11
N GLU A 148 -11.14 6.89 -4.48
CA GLU A 148 -10.13 7.94 -4.37
C GLU A 148 -9.93 8.31 -2.90
N GLY A 149 -8.66 8.40 -2.47
CA GLY A 149 -8.32 8.77 -1.11
C GLY A 149 -6.82 8.81 -0.87
N LEU A 150 -6.44 9.38 0.25
CA LEU A 150 -5.06 9.43 0.74
C LEU A 150 -4.85 8.36 1.83
N ALA A 151 -3.62 7.86 1.95
CA ALA A 151 -3.26 6.93 3.01
C ALA A 151 -3.43 7.54 4.42
N GLU A 152 -3.28 8.87 4.54
CA GLU A 152 -3.48 9.64 5.77
C GLU A 152 -4.96 9.94 6.08
N ALA A 153 -5.89 9.66 5.14
CA ALA A 153 -7.33 9.92 5.27
C ALA A 153 -8.14 8.94 4.42
N LEU A 154 -8.27 7.70 4.90
CA LEU A 154 -8.95 6.64 4.18
C LEU A 154 -10.48 6.86 4.16
N PRO A 155 -11.14 6.75 2.99
CA PRO A 155 -12.58 6.93 2.86
C PRO A 155 -13.36 5.68 3.38
N VAL A 156 -13.02 5.27 4.62
CA VAL A 156 -13.53 4.05 5.27
C VAL A 156 -13.87 4.38 6.73
N PRO A 157 -14.99 3.88 7.28
CA PRO A 157 -15.35 4.09 8.67
C PRO A 157 -14.31 3.52 9.65
N GLU A 158 -14.30 4.04 10.88
CA GLU A 158 -13.52 3.46 11.97
C GLU A 158 -13.99 2.03 12.29
N ASP A 159 -13.11 1.22 12.87
CA ASP A 159 -13.39 -0.15 13.34
C ASP A 159 -14.16 -1.02 12.32
N SER A 160 -13.91 -0.87 11.02
CA SER A 160 -14.71 -1.50 9.97
C SER A 160 -13.96 -2.55 9.14
N VAL A 161 -12.63 -2.65 9.30
CA VAL A 161 -11.74 -3.43 8.45
C VAL A 161 -11.08 -4.55 9.24
N ASP A 162 -11.06 -5.76 8.70
CA ASP A 162 -10.39 -6.93 9.32
C ASP A 162 -8.90 -6.96 8.99
N VAL A 163 -8.55 -6.55 7.77
CA VAL A 163 -7.16 -6.57 7.27
C VAL A 163 -6.87 -5.32 6.46
N ILE A 164 -5.67 -4.79 6.62
CA ILE A 164 -5.13 -3.79 5.70
C ILE A 164 -3.93 -4.40 4.97
N THR A 165 -3.93 -4.28 3.65
CA THR A 165 -2.78 -4.56 2.78
C THR A 165 -2.19 -3.25 2.26
N SER A 166 -0.87 -3.24 2.04
CA SER A 166 -0.18 -2.12 1.37
C SER A 166 1.13 -2.61 0.75
N ASN A 167 1.49 -2.08 -0.41
CA ASN A 167 2.64 -2.54 -1.16
C ASN A 167 3.39 -1.39 -1.85
N GLY A 168 4.47 -0.89 -1.21
CA GLY A 168 5.30 0.18 -1.74
C GLY A 168 4.64 1.56 -1.73
N VAL A 169 3.89 1.89 -0.69
CA VAL A 169 3.09 3.13 -0.63
C VAL A 169 3.50 4.02 0.53
N ILE A 170 3.70 3.45 1.71
CA ILE A 170 3.94 4.25 2.94
C ILE A 170 5.28 4.99 2.84
N ASN A 171 6.27 4.42 2.14
CA ASN A 171 7.54 5.09 1.86
C ASN A 171 7.34 6.43 1.13
N LEU A 172 6.31 6.54 0.27
CA LEU A 172 5.98 7.74 -0.50
C LEU A 172 5.19 8.78 0.30
N CYS A 173 4.58 8.40 1.43
CA CYS A 173 3.77 9.30 2.25
C CYS A 173 4.66 10.28 3.03
N PRO A 174 4.36 11.60 3.02
CA PRO A 174 5.15 12.59 3.73
C PRO A 174 4.99 12.49 5.26
N ASP A 175 3.82 12.12 5.75
CA ASP A 175 3.53 11.91 7.18
C ASP A 175 3.16 10.45 7.46
N LYS A 176 4.18 9.64 7.68
CA LYS A 176 4.02 8.21 7.98
C LYS A 176 3.27 7.96 9.28
N LEU A 177 3.40 8.86 10.26
CA LEU A 177 2.72 8.71 11.55
C LEU A 177 1.21 8.93 11.38
N ALA A 178 0.80 9.94 10.60
CA ALA A 178 -0.60 10.14 10.24
C ALA A 178 -1.17 8.91 9.50
N VAL A 179 -0.40 8.32 8.59
CA VAL A 179 -0.80 7.06 7.93
C VAL A 179 -1.07 5.98 8.97
N PHE A 180 -0.13 5.67 9.87
CA PHE A 180 -0.33 4.61 10.85
C PHE A 180 -1.47 4.89 11.82
N HIS A 181 -1.71 6.14 12.20
CA HIS A 181 -2.89 6.51 12.99
C HIS A 181 -4.18 6.20 12.22
N GLU A 182 -4.22 6.50 10.93
CA GLU A 182 -5.37 6.23 10.09
C GLU A 182 -5.60 4.73 9.87
N LEU A 183 -4.52 3.95 9.66
CA LEU A 183 -4.62 2.50 9.62
C LEU A 183 -5.21 1.92 10.91
N CYS A 184 -4.73 2.40 12.07
CA CYS A 184 -5.28 2.00 13.37
C CYS A 184 -6.75 2.40 13.54
N ARG A 185 -7.15 3.57 13.04
CA ARG A 185 -8.56 4.04 13.14
C ARG A 185 -9.52 3.12 12.39
N VAL A 186 -9.17 2.67 11.20
CA VAL A 186 -10.08 1.87 10.36
C VAL A 186 -10.08 0.39 10.73
N LEU A 187 -9.00 -0.13 11.34
CA LEU A 187 -8.91 -1.51 11.77
C LEU A 187 -9.84 -1.80 12.94
N LYS A 188 -10.56 -2.92 12.84
CA LYS A 188 -11.28 -3.49 13.98
C LYS A 188 -10.30 -3.93 15.09
N PRO A 189 -10.73 -3.95 16.35
CA PRO A 189 -9.98 -4.63 17.41
C PRO A 189 -9.64 -6.07 17.01
N GLY A 190 -8.34 -6.40 17.01
CA GLY A 190 -7.84 -7.71 16.56
C GLY A 190 -7.61 -7.82 15.04
N GLY A 191 -7.87 -6.77 14.28
CA GLY A 191 -7.50 -6.69 12.86
C GLY A 191 -5.96 -6.70 12.67
N ARG A 192 -5.50 -6.91 11.43
CA ARG A 192 -4.07 -7.05 11.13
C ARG A 192 -3.61 -6.23 9.95
N LEU A 193 -2.32 -5.91 9.92
CA LEU A 193 -1.61 -5.27 8.81
C LEU A 193 -0.78 -6.32 8.06
N GLN A 194 -0.81 -6.29 6.74
CA GLN A 194 0.05 -7.07 5.84
C GLN A 194 0.71 -6.08 4.86
N ILE A 195 1.90 -5.61 5.22
CA ILE A 195 2.59 -4.51 4.54
C ILE A 195 3.90 -5.02 3.94
N ALA A 196 4.15 -4.65 2.69
CA ALA A 196 5.44 -4.72 2.05
C ALA A 196 5.87 -3.30 1.67
N ASP A 197 7.06 -2.87 2.15
CA ASP A 197 7.50 -1.50 1.91
C ASP A 197 9.02 -1.36 1.95
N ILE A 198 9.54 -0.23 1.46
CA ILE A 198 10.96 0.11 1.43
C ILE A 198 11.38 0.68 2.78
N ILE A 199 12.41 0.09 3.39
CA ILE A 199 12.98 0.57 4.64
C ILE A 199 14.35 1.19 4.38
N VAL A 200 14.51 2.44 4.79
CA VAL A 200 15.80 3.14 4.73
C VAL A 200 16.67 2.71 5.90
N GLN A 201 17.77 2.01 5.62
CA GLN A 201 18.69 1.47 6.64
C GLN A 201 19.74 2.47 7.14
N ARG A 202 19.97 3.57 6.43
CA ARG A 202 20.99 4.57 6.77
C ARG A 202 20.39 5.96 6.75
N PRO A 203 20.92 6.90 7.56
CA PRO A 203 20.47 8.29 7.49
C PRO A 203 20.57 8.83 6.07
N VAL A 204 19.50 9.44 5.59
CA VAL A 204 19.44 10.15 4.31
C VAL A 204 19.73 11.62 4.56
N SER A 205 20.52 12.24 3.69
CA SER A 205 20.82 13.68 3.78
C SER A 205 19.55 14.53 3.64
N GLN A 206 19.57 15.74 4.17
CA GLN A 206 18.41 16.63 4.05
C GLN A 206 18.14 16.97 2.56
N GLU A 207 19.21 17.21 1.80
CA GLU A 207 19.13 17.47 0.36
C GLU A 207 18.42 16.32 -0.40
N ALA A 208 18.78 15.07 -0.10
CA ALA A 208 18.12 13.90 -0.72
C ALA A 208 16.66 13.74 -0.28
N LYS A 209 16.27 14.21 0.91
CA LYS A 209 14.87 14.19 1.35
C LYS A 209 14.03 15.28 0.68
N GLU A 210 14.67 16.33 0.18
CA GLU A 210 14.05 17.46 -0.53
C GLU A 210 14.03 17.25 -2.05
N ASP A 211 14.66 16.19 -2.53
CA ASP A 211 14.69 15.83 -3.95
C ASP A 211 13.48 14.96 -4.31
N ILE A 212 12.53 15.54 -5.05
CA ILE A 212 11.28 14.87 -5.45
C ILE A 212 11.56 13.66 -6.35
N GLU A 213 12.58 13.70 -7.21
CA GLU A 213 12.92 12.58 -8.09
C GLU A 213 13.33 11.33 -7.29
N LEU A 214 13.91 11.51 -6.09
CA LEU A 214 14.24 10.40 -5.20
C LEU A 214 13.04 9.85 -4.42
N TRP A 215 11.90 10.54 -4.42
CA TRP A 215 10.66 10.03 -3.84
C TRP A 215 9.86 9.18 -4.81
N THR A 216 9.87 9.54 -6.09
CA THR A 216 9.11 8.83 -7.12
C THR A 216 9.86 7.61 -7.67
N GLY A 217 11.18 7.53 -7.41
CA GLY A 217 12.11 6.58 -8.01
C GLY A 217 12.66 5.45 -7.16
#